data_9fb4a99e065d9753b7756f1507103c7d
#
_entry.id   9fb4a99e065d9753b7756f1507103c7d
#
_cell.length_a   1.000
_cell.length_b   1.000
_cell.length_c   1.000
_cell.angle_alpha   90.00
_cell.angle_beta   90.00
_cell.angle_gamma   90.00
#
_symmetry.space_group_name_H-M   'P 1'
#
loop_
_entity.id
_entity.type
_entity.pdbx_description
1 polymer ?
#
loop_
_entity_poly.entity_id
_entity_poly.type
_entity_poly.pdbx_seq_one_letter_code
_entity_poly.pdbx_strand_id
1 'polypeptide(L)'
;ATYVAVEHTAFIIPIEDEYGRLCGWYPLRAERCEVVESEGQLYLRYLFANGSYGAIEFERVGIMTDFEYKDDLFGEDNSTLAPTMQLIHTQNEGIINAVKNSANIRFLAKVANILKPEDIKKERKRFTEDNLSADNDSGMIIYDNKFSELKQVESKPYTPNALQMQHIQENVCTHFGTNMDILQNKFDENTWNAYYEGKIEPFAIQLSLVMTNMSFTERERACGNAIFFSANRLQYASNATKLSVSTQLFDRALLNRNGVMDIWNMAHVEDGEKYYIR
;
A
#
# COMPACT_ATOMS: atom_id res chain seq x y z
N ALA A 1 3.05 10.70 3.85
CA ALA A 1 2.68 9.83 2.73
C ALA A 1 1.82 8.66 3.21
N THR A 2 2.28 7.82 4.17
CA THR A 2 1.55 6.62 4.61
C THR A 2 0.16 6.94 5.15
N TYR A 3 0.01 7.97 5.99
CA TYR A 3 -1.30 8.36 6.52
C TYR A 3 -2.25 8.84 5.42
N VAL A 4 -1.78 9.65 4.48
CA VAL A 4 -2.59 10.06 3.32
C VAL A 4 -3.02 8.85 2.48
N ALA A 5 -2.14 7.87 2.28
CA ALA A 5 -2.47 6.69 1.49
C ALA A 5 -3.44 5.72 2.20
N VAL A 6 -3.42 5.65 3.54
CA VAL A 6 -4.22 4.70 4.31
C VAL A 6 -5.50 5.33 4.85
N GLU A 7 -5.42 6.57 5.35
CA GLU A 7 -6.53 7.26 6.04
C GLU A 7 -7.06 8.44 5.22
N HIS A 8 -6.47 8.69 4.04
CA HIS A 8 -6.76 9.82 3.15
C HIS A 8 -6.70 11.20 3.83
N THR A 9 -6.23 11.24 5.07
CA THR A 9 -6.01 12.46 5.84
C THR A 9 -4.73 12.33 6.66
N ALA A 10 -3.92 13.36 6.67
CA ALA A 10 -2.74 13.46 7.51
C ALA A 10 -2.62 14.84 8.11
N PHE A 11 -2.37 14.91 9.40
CA PHE A 11 -2.13 16.15 10.12
C PHE A 11 -0.64 16.31 10.42
N ILE A 12 -0.16 17.53 10.26
CA ILE A 12 1.22 17.91 10.56
C ILE A 12 1.15 19.04 11.56
N ILE A 13 1.86 18.89 12.69
CA ILE A 13 1.92 19.92 13.73
C ILE A 13 3.31 20.52 13.80
N PRO A 14 3.43 21.84 14.05
CA PRO A 14 4.72 22.48 14.23
C PRO A 14 5.33 22.09 15.58
N ILE A 15 6.64 21.92 15.59
CA ILE A 15 7.44 21.81 16.81
C ILE A 15 8.14 23.14 17.01
N GLU A 16 7.90 23.78 18.15
CA GLU A 16 8.47 25.08 18.49
C GLU A 16 9.38 24.99 19.71
N ASP A 17 10.35 25.87 19.77
CA ASP A 17 11.19 26.06 20.97
C ASP A 17 10.47 26.90 22.05
N GLU A 18 11.11 27.08 23.19
CA GLU A 18 10.59 27.89 24.30
C GLU A 18 10.35 29.37 23.92
N TYR A 19 10.88 29.82 22.79
CA TYR A 19 10.73 31.19 22.28
C TYR A 19 9.71 31.27 21.12
N GLY A 20 8.97 30.19 20.82
CA GLY A 20 7.98 30.13 19.76
C GLY A 20 8.58 30.07 18.34
N ARG A 21 9.86 29.67 18.20
CA ARG A 21 10.47 29.52 16.89
C ARG A 21 10.24 28.11 16.38
N LEU A 22 9.87 28.02 15.13
CA LEU A 22 9.69 26.73 14.44
C LEU A 22 11.01 25.98 14.39
N CYS A 23 11.06 24.81 15.05
CA CYS A 23 12.20 23.89 15.07
C CYS A 23 12.02 22.70 14.15
N GLY A 24 10.78 22.36 13.76
CA GLY A 24 10.50 21.24 12.91
C GLY A 24 9.00 20.98 12.75
N TRP A 25 8.69 19.89 12.09
CA TRP A 25 7.31 19.43 11.86
C TRP A 25 7.18 17.99 12.32
N TYR A 26 6.05 17.68 12.94
CA TYR A 26 5.72 16.35 13.41
C TYR A 26 4.47 15.84 12.70
N PRO A 27 4.58 14.74 11.92
CA PRO A 27 3.40 14.08 11.36
C PRO A 27 2.62 13.43 12.50
N LEU A 28 1.44 13.94 12.79
CA LEU A 28 0.63 13.52 13.92
C LEU A 28 0.21 12.07 13.76
N ARG A 29 0.61 11.23 14.71
CA ARG A 29 0.15 9.86 14.86
C ARG A 29 -0.79 9.80 16.06
N ALA A 30 -2.08 9.89 15.79
CA ALA A 30 -3.12 9.82 16.79
C ALA A 30 -4.10 8.70 16.47
N GLU A 31 -4.72 8.13 17.49
CA GLU A 31 -5.79 7.14 17.31
C GLU A 31 -7.08 7.80 16.82
N ARG A 32 -7.29 9.04 17.21
CA ARG A 32 -8.47 9.82 16.85
C ARG A 32 -8.12 11.29 16.75
N CYS A 33 -8.59 11.91 15.68
CA CYS A 33 -8.51 13.36 15.47
C CYS A 33 -9.93 13.92 15.29
N GLU A 34 -10.20 15.04 15.89
CA GLU A 34 -11.48 15.74 15.81
C GLU A 34 -11.24 17.24 15.71
N VAL A 35 -12.02 17.93 14.91
CA VAL A 35 -12.05 19.39 14.90
C VAL A 35 -13.11 19.84 15.89
N VAL A 36 -12.73 20.66 16.85
CA VAL A 36 -13.61 21.17 17.91
C VAL A 36 -13.56 22.68 17.91
N GLU A 37 -14.70 23.31 18.17
CA GLU A 37 -14.80 24.75 18.35
C GLU A 37 -14.79 25.09 19.85
N SER A 38 -13.99 26.07 20.22
CA SER A 38 -13.97 26.64 21.57
C SER A 38 -13.79 28.15 21.48
N GLU A 39 -14.69 28.88 22.09
CA GLU A 39 -14.66 30.38 22.14
C GLU A 39 -14.58 31.04 20.75
N GLY A 40 -15.18 30.41 19.73
CA GLY A 40 -15.18 30.91 18.36
C GLY A 40 -13.90 30.62 17.57
N GLN A 41 -12.99 29.82 18.12
CA GLN A 41 -11.78 29.32 17.43
C GLN A 41 -11.85 27.82 17.24
N LEU A 42 -11.31 27.35 16.11
CA LEU A 42 -11.20 25.93 15.80
C LEU A 42 -9.89 25.36 16.32
N TYR A 43 -9.99 24.17 16.91
CA TYR A 43 -8.86 23.41 17.43
C TYR A 43 -8.89 22.00 16.85
N LEU A 44 -7.73 21.47 16.50
CA LEU A 44 -7.56 20.04 16.28
C LEU A 44 -7.31 19.36 17.62
N ARG A 45 -8.27 18.59 18.11
CA ARG A 45 -8.14 17.72 19.27
C ARG A 45 -7.74 16.33 18.83
N TYR A 46 -6.74 15.75 19.46
CA TYR A 46 -6.23 14.44 19.12
C TYR A 46 -5.95 13.59 20.34
N LEU A 47 -6.15 12.28 20.18
CA LEU A 47 -5.94 11.28 21.22
C LEU A 47 -4.75 10.40 20.81
N PHE A 48 -3.75 10.33 21.69
CA PHE A 48 -2.63 9.41 21.53
C PHE A 48 -2.94 8.02 22.07
N ALA A 49 -2.22 7.00 21.60
CA ALA A 49 -2.34 5.61 22.04
C ALA A 49 -2.13 5.40 23.56
N ASN A 50 -1.45 6.32 24.23
CA ASN A 50 -1.28 6.30 25.69
C ASN A 50 -2.50 6.88 26.45
N GLY A 51 -3.56 7.28 25.76
CA GLY A 51 -4.77 7.87 26.34
C GLY A 51 -4.66 9.35 26.67
N SER A 52 -3.53 10.03 26.36
CA SER A 52 -3.41 11.46 26.55
C SER A 52 -4.07 12.24 25.41
N TYR A 53 -4.73 13.34 25.74
CA TYR A 53 -5.29 14.27 24.76
C TYR A 53 -4.33 15.44 24.56
N GLY A 54 -4.24 15.88 23.31
CA GLY A 54 -3.63 17.16 22.94
C GLY A 54 -4.63 17.99 22.14
N ALA A 55 -4.44 19.29 22.14
CA ALA A 55 -5.17 20.20 21.26
C ALA A 55 -4.22 21.28 20.74
N ILE A 56 -4.40 21.70 19.52
CA ILE A 56 -3.66 22.76 18.87
C ILE A 56 -4.63 23.60 18.03
N GLU A 57 -4.37 24.88 17.91
CA GLU A 57 -5.13 25.78 17.03
C GLU A 57 -5.12 25.26 15.61
N PHE A 58 -6.29 25.17 15.01
CA PHE A 58 -6.47 24.57 13.67
C PHE A 58 -5.68 25.30 12.58
N GLU A 59 -5.56 26.63 12.69
CA GLU A 59 -4.80 27.44 11.73
C GLU A 59 -3.30 27.12 11.69
N ARG A 60 -2.78 26.52 12.76
CA ARG A 60 -1.36 26.11 12.88
C ARG A 60 -1.10 24.69 12.39
N VAL A 61 -2.14 23.96 12.07
CA VAL A 61 -2.04 22.57 11.63
C VAL A 61 -1.93 22.51 10.11
N GLY A 62 -0.96 21.76 9.64
CA GLY A 62 -0.91 21.37 8.22
C GLY A 62 -1.80 20.17 7.98
N ILE A 63 -2.67 20.26 7.01
CA ILE A 63 -3.59 19.19 6.62
C ILE A 63 -3.26 18.78 5.21
N MET A 64 -3.12 17.47 5.02
CA MET A 64 -3.00 16.84 3.73
C MET A 64 -4.13 15.85 3.58
N THR A 65 -4.92 16.00 2.53
CA THR A 65 -6.09 15.18 2.24
C THR A 65 -6.04 14.59 0.85
N ASP A 66 -6.68 13.45 0.67
CA ASP A 66 -6.93 12.80 -0.61
C ASP A 66 -8.39 12.32 -0.60
N PHE A 67 -9.06 12.30 -1.76
CA PHE A 67 -10.46 11.86 -1.89
C PHE A 67 -11.47 12.57 -0.96
N GLU A 68 -11.46 13.90 -0.93
CA GLU A 68 -12.47 14.70 -0.26
C GLU A 68 -13.81 14.61 -1.02
N TYR A 69 -14.87 14.18 -0.37
CA TYR A 69 -16.20 14.06 -0.99
C TYR A 69 -17.35 14.43 -0.07
N LYS A 70 -17.43 13.88 1.13
CA LYS A 70 -18.54 14.13 2.08
C LYS A 70 -18.17 15.13 3.16
N ASP A 71 -16.91 15.25 3.47
CA ASP A 71 -16.38 16.12 4.49
C ASP A 71 -15.38 17.10 3.85
N ASP A 72 -15.44 18.37 4.28
CA ASP A 72 -14.56 19.41 3.75
C ASP A 72 -13.16 19.40 4.36
N LEU A 73 -12.94 18.61 5.42
CA LEU A 73 -11.69 18.58 6.20
C LEU A 73 -11.03 17.21 6.22
N PHE A 74 -11.81 16.16 6.01
CA PHE A 74 -11.33 14.78 6.09
C PHE A 74 -11.56 14.07 4.76
N GLY A 75 -10.55 13.33 4.32
CA GLY A 75 -10.67 12.41 3.20
C GLY A 75 -11.58 11.22 3.56
N GLU A 76 -12.20 10.65 2.54
CA GLU A 76 -13.03 9.43 2.69
C GLU A 76 -12.16 8.25 3.09
N ASP A 77 -12.77 7.31 3.80
CA ASP A 77 -12.11 6.06 4.17
C ASP A 77 -11.96 5.08 2.99
N ASN A 78 -11.19 4.02 3.19
CA ASN A 78 -11.00 2.94 2.21
C ASN A 78 -12.18 1.94 2.18
N SER A 79 -13.37 2.29 2.66
CA SER A 79 -14.53 1.38 2.72
C SER A 79 -14.96 0.87 1.34
N THR A 80 -14.73 1.63 0.29
CA THR A 80 -14.98 1.22 -1.10
C THR A 80 -14.14 -0.01 -1.52
N LEU A 81 -12.99 -0.21 -0.89
CA LEU A 81 -12.13 -1.37 -1.13
C LEU A 81 -12.55 -2.63 -0.33
N ALA A 82 -13.39 -2.47 0.70
CA ALA A 82 -13.77 -3.54 1.61
C ALA A 82 -14.35 -4.79 0.90
N PRO A 83 -15.25 -4.67 -0.10
CA PRO A 83 -15.75 -5.84 -0.83
C PRO A 83 -14.64 -6.59 -1.58
N THR A 84 -13.68 -5.88 -2.17
CA THR A 84 -12.54 -6.47 -2.87
C THR A 84 -11.63 -7.20 -1.89
N MET A 85 -11.36 -6.63 -0.73
CA MET A 85 -10.57 -7.26 0.34
C MET A 85 -11.25 -8.50 0.90
N GLN A 86 -12.57 -8.47 1.07
CA GLN A 86 -13.36 -9.64 1.49
C GLN A 86 -13.29 -10.76 0.45
N LEU A 87 -13.34 -10.43 -0.84
CA LEU A 87 -13.20 -11.40 -1.92
C LEU A 87 -11.80 -12.06 -1.91
N ILE A 88 -10.74 -11.28 -1.73
CA ILE A 88 -9.37 -11.79 -1.58
C ILE A 88 -9.27 -12.75 -0.39
N HIS A 89 -9.83 -12.37 0.76
CA HIS A 89 -9.83 -13.20 1.95
C HIS A 89 -10.54 -14.54 1.70
N THR A 90 -11.74 -14.50 1.14
CA THR A 90 -12.52 -15.70 0.81
C THR A 90 -11.81 -16.61 -0.19
N GLN A 91 -11.16 -16.04 -1.22
CA GLN A 91 -10.36 -16.81 -2.17
C GLN A 91 -9.16 -17.50 -1.50
N ASN A 92 -8.44 -16.77 -0.64
CA ASN A 92 -7.32 -17.34 0.11
C ASN A 92 -7.77 -18.49 1.03
N GLU A 93 -8.88 -18.33 1.73
CA GLU A 93 -9.48 -19.42 2.52
C GLU A 93 -9.87 -20.61 1.64
N GLY A 94 -10.45 -20.35 0.47
CA GLY A 94 -10.77 -21.38 -0.53
C GLY A 94 -9.53 -22.16 -0.96
N ILE A 95 -8.43 -21.50 -1.24
CA ILE A 95 -7.14 -22.10 -1.61
C ILE A 95 -6.58 -22.94 -0.44
N ILE A 96 -6.55 -22.37 0.77
CA ILE A 96 -6.08 -23.08 1.97
C ILE A 96 -6.90 -24.35 2.21
N ASN A 97 -8.22 -24.25 2.09
CA ASN A 97 -9.11 -25.38 2.26
C ASN A 97 -8.95 -26.42 1.14
N ALA A 98 -8.71 -25.96 -0.11
CA ALA A 98 -8.41 -26.86 -1.22
C ALA A 98 -7.13 -27.64 -0.99
N VAL A 99 -6.06 -26.98 -0.55
CA VAL A 99 -4.78 -27.63 -0.21
C VAL A 99 -4.95 -28.63 0.92
N LYS A 100 -5.61 -28.25 2.02
CA LYS A 100 -5.89 -29.15 3.14
C LYS A 100 -6.74 -30.35 2.72
N ASN A 101 -7.72 -30.15 1.85
CA ASN A 101 -8.61 -31.21 1.40
C ASN A 101 -7.98 -32.09 0.29
N SER A 102 -7.03 -31.57 -0.49
CA SER A 102 -6.33 -32.37 -1.51
C SER A 102 -5.43 -33.44 -0.91
N ALA A 103 -4.92 -33.20 0.31
CA ALA A 103 -4.13 -34.19 1.04
C ALA A 103 -4.99 -35.29 1.67
N ASN A 104 -6.30 -35.10 1.78
CA ASN A 104 -7.19 -36.06 2.39
C ASN A 104 -7.87 -36.94 1.33
N ILE A 105 -7.51 -38.22 1.29
CA ILE A 105 -8.21 -39.21 0.47
C ILE A 105 -9.59 -39.41 1.07
N ARG A 106 -10.64 -39.20 0.28
CA ARG A 106 -12.04 -39.40 0.70
C ARG A 106 -12.62 -40.61 0.02
N PHE A 107 -13.28 -41.45 0.81
CA PHE A 107 -13.97 -42.63 0.32
C PHE A 107 -15.49 -42.51 0.61
N LEU A 108 -16.27 -42.96 -0.34
CA LEU A 108 -17.68 -43.25 -0.14
C LEU A 108 -17.81 -44.76 0.08
N ALA A 109 -18.13 -45.15 1.30
CA ALA A 109 -18.31 -46.54 1.67
C ALA A 109 -19.81 -46.83 1.86
N LYS A 110 -20.33 -47.79 1.11
CA LYS A 110 -21.71 -48.26 1.28
C LYS A 110 -21.72 -49.48 2.20
N VAL A 111 -22.43 -49.40 3.30
CA VAL A 111 -22.55 -50.48 4.28
C VAL A 111 -23.69 -51.42 3.85
N ALA A 112 -23.44 -52.72 3.88
CA ALA A 112 -24.42 -53.73 3.46
C ALA A 112 -25.63 -53.87 4.42
N ASN A 113 -25.41 -53.56 5.69
CA ASN A 113 -26.43 -53.66 6.72
C ASN A 113 -26.83 -52.30 7.31
N ILE A 114 -28.03 -52.19 7.81
CA ILE A 114 -28.52 -50.98 8.50
C ILE A 114 -27.80 -50.90 9.87
N LEU A 115 -26.94 -49.90 10.03
CA LEU A 115 -26.21 -49.64 11.28
C LEU A 115 -26.85 -48.47 12.02
N LYS A 116 -26.75 -48.49 13.35
CA LYS A 116 -27.09 -47.32 14.16
C LYS A 116 -26.05 -46.21 13.95
N PRO A 117 -26.45 -44.92 14.11
CA PRO A 117 -25.50 -43.82 13.91
C PRO A 117 -24.21 -43.89 14.72
N GLU A 118 -24.27 -44.49 15.90
CA GLU A 118 -23.11 -44.71 16.77
C GLU A 118 -22.14 -45.76 16.21
N ASP A 119 -22.64 -46.82 15.61
CA ASP A 119 -21.86 -47.87 14.99
C ASP A 119 -21.20 -47.41 13.73
N ILE A 120 -21.87 -46.53 12.96
CA ILE A 120 -21.28 -45.85 11.78
C ILE A 120 -20.10 -44.96 12.19
N LYS A 121 -20.20 -44.24 13.31
CA LYS A 121 -19.08 -43.43 13.83
C LYS A 121 -17.90 -44.29 14.26
N LYS A 122 -18.14 -45.44 14.92
CA LYS A 122 -17.10 -46.37 15.34
C LYS A 122 -16.38 -47.01 14.14
N GLU A 123 -17.15 -47.49 13.17
CA GLU A 123 -16.57 -48.12 11.95
C GLU A 123 -15.82 -47.07 11.11
N ARG A 124 -16.31 -45.83 11.01
CA ARG A 124 -15.55 -44.79 10.34
C ARG A 124 -14.21 -44.50 11.01
N LYS A 125 -14.20 -44.41 12.35
CA LYS A 125 -12.96 -44.17 13.11
C LYS A 125 -11.97 -45.31 12.92
N ARG A 126 -12.44 -46.55 13.08
CA ARG A 126 -11.63 -47.75 12.86
C ARG A 126 -11.06 -47.80 11.44
N PHE A 127 -11.86 -47.60 10.39
CA PHE A 127 -11.40 -47.58 9.00
C PHE A 127 -10.35 -46.53 8.75
N THR A 128 -10.52 -45.33 9.33
CA THR A 128 -9.57 -44.24 9.19
C THR A 128 -8.25 -44.56 9.90
N GLU A 129 -8.30 -45.10 11.11
CA GLU A 129 -7.12 -45.46 11.87
C GLU A 129 -6.34 -46.64 11.23
N ASP A 130 -7.06 -47.64 10.73
CA ASP A 130 -6.45 -48.85 10.17
C ASP A 130 -5.87 -48.65 8.74
N ASN A 131 -6.50 -47.76 7.92
CA ASN A 131 -6.17 -47.67 6.48
C ASN A 131 -5.65 -46.32 6.03
N LEU A 132 -5.98 -45.22 6.73
CA LEU A 132 -5.65 -43.86 6.30
C LEU A 132 -4.72 -43.11 7.25
N SER A 133 -4.15 -43.82 8.22
CA SER A 133 -3.12 -43.31 9.11
C SER A 133 -1.82 -43.07 8.32
N ALA A 134 -1.08 -42.01 8.68
CA ALA A 134 0.22 -41.72 8.08
C ALA A 134 1.27 -42.82 8.27
N ASP A 135 1.05 -43.71 9.26
CA ASP A 135 1.96 -44.83 9.57
C ASP A 135 1.69 -46.07 8.71
N ASN A 136 0.68 -46.02 7.81
CA ASN A 136 0.37 -47.15 6.94
C ASN A 136 1.18 -47.07 5.65
N ASP A 137 2.39 -47.62 5.68
CA ASP A 137 3.32 -47.69 4.55
C ASP A 137 2.91 -48.69 3.46
N SER A 138 1.89 -49.53 3.68
CA SER A 138 1.55 -50.61 2.77
C SER A 138 0.85 -50.17 1.49
N GLY A 139 0.25 -48.99 1.48
CA GLY A 139 -0.52 -48.49 0.34
C GLY A 139 -1.76 -49.34 -0.02
N MET A 140 -2.02 -50.40 0.69
CA MET A 140 -3.17 -51.29 0.49
C MET A 140 -4.28 -50.99 1.50
N ILE A 141 -5.50 -50.83 0.97
CA ILE A 141 -6.71 -50.73 1.79
C ILE A 141 -7.43 -52.07 1.79
N ILE A 142 -7.48 -52.71 2.97
CA ILE A 142 -8.19 -53.99 3.16
C ILE A 142 -9.48 -53.67 3.89
N TYR A 143 -10.61 -54.11 3.33
CA TYR A 143 -11.92 -53.93 3.94
C TYR A 143 -12.71 -55.24 4.02
N ASP A 144 -13.53 -55.35 5.06
CA ASP A 144 -14.38 -56.49 5.31
C ASP A 144 -15.63 -56.45 4.45
N ASN A 145 -16.29 -57.62 4.30
CA ASN A 145 -17.54 -57.79 3.55
C ASN A 145 -18.73 -56.95 4.10
N LYS A 146 -18.49 -56.18 5.16
CA LYS A 146 -19.42 -55.20 5.68
C LYS A 146 -19.68 -54.03 4.73
N PHE A 147 -18.72 -53.71 3.86
CA PHE A 147 -18.84 -52.69 2.85
C PHE A 147 -19.19 -53.30 1.51
N SER A 148 -20.38 -52.99 0.98
CA SER A 148 -20.82 -53.50 -0.31
C SER A 148 -20.18 -52.77 -1.51
N GLU A 149 -19.74 -51.55 -1.33
CA GLU A 149 -19.09 -50.73 -2.33
C GLU A 149 -18.18 -49.69 -1.67
N LEU A 150 -16.95 -49.54 -2.18
CA LEU A 150 -16.00 -48.54 -1.76
C LEU A 150 -15.59 -47.75 -3.01
N LYS A 151 -15.93 -46.45 -3.06
CA LYS A 151 -15.50 -45.58 -4.15
C LYS A 151 -14.65 -44.45 -3.58
N GLN A 152 -13.52 -44.22 -4.22
CA GLN A 152 -12.74 -43.04 -3.95
C GLN A 152 -13.51 -41.84 -4.55
N VAL A 153 -13.71 -40.81 -3.73
CA VAL A 153 -14.28 -39.55 -4.19
C VAL A 153 -13.12 -38.65 -4.64
N GLU A 154 -13.01 -38.48 -5.95
CA GLU A 154 -12.08 -37.49 -6.48
C GLU A 154 -12.52 -36.11 -6.04
N SER A 155 -11.75 -35.50 -5.17
CA SER A 155 -11.92 -34.11 -4.78
C SER A 155 -11.41 -33.26 -5.94
N LYS A 156 -12.29 -32.58 -6.66
CA LYS A 156 -11.84 -31.54 -7.58
C LYS A 156 -11.35 -30.38 -6.74
N PRO A 157 -10.04 -30.11 -6.71
CA PRO A 157 -9.52 -28.98 -5.96
C PRO A 157 -10.11 -27.70 -6.55
N TYR A 158 -10.48 -26.75 -5.67
CA TYR A 158 -10.81 -25.40 -6.13
C TYR A 158 -9.56 -24.79 -6.78
N THR A 159 -9.65 -24.53 -8.07
CA THR A 159 -8.59 -23.85 -8.81
C THR A 159 -9.05 -22.41 -9.03
N PRO A 160 -8.40 -21.43 -8.38
CA PRO A 160 -8.75 -20.03 -8.63
C PRO A 160 -8.54 -19.69 -10.09
N ASN A 161 -9.44 -18.89 -10.65
CA ASN A 161 -9.25 -18.38 -12.00
C ASN A 161 -8.14 -17.30 -11.97
N ALA A 162 -7.05 -17.54 -12.70
CA ALA A 162 -5.90 -16.64 -12.75
C ALA A 162 -6.29 -15.23 -13.23
N LEU A 163 -7.22 -15.12 -14.18
CA LEU A 163 -7.73 -13.83 -14.65
C LEU A 163 -8.49 -13.07 -13.55
N GLN A 164 -9.30 -13.76 -12.75
CA GLN A 164 -9.99 -13.13 -11.63
C GLN A 164 -9.00 -12.61 -10.58
N MET A 165 -7.96 -13.38 -10.26
CA MET A 165 -6.91 -12.93 -9.34
C MET A 165 -6.18 -11.71 -9.88
N GLN A 166 -5.87 -11.69 -11.16
CA GLN A 166 -5.24 -10.54 -11.81
C GLN A 166 -6.14 -9.30 -11.72
N HIS A 167 -7.42 -9.40 -12.08
CA HIS A 167 -8.36 -8.27 -11.98
C HIS A 167 -8.52 -7.75 -10.55
N ILE A 168 -8.51 -8.63 -9.56
CA ILE A 168 -8.57 -8.20 -8.16
C ILE A 168 -7.31 -7.41 -7.78
N GLN A 169 -6.12 -7.87 -8.20
CA GLN A 169 -4.87 -7.17 -7.98
C GLN A 169 -4.86 -5.81 -8.69
N GLU A 170 -5.32 -5.77 -9.95
CA GLU A 170 -5.45 -4.53 -10.71
C GLU A 170 -6.39 -3.54 -10.03
N ASN A 171 -7.54 -3.99 -9.50
CA ASN A 171 -8.48 -3.14 -8.75
C ASN A 171 -7.83 -2.52 -7.51
N VAL A 172 -7.08 -3.32 -6.73
CA VAL A 172 -6.35 -2.80 -5.56
C VAL A 172 -5.28 -1.79 -5.99
N CYS A 173 -4.49 -2.11 -7.01
CA CYS A 173 -3.48 -1.20 -7.53
C CYS A 173 -4.07 0.11 -8.03
N THR A 174 -5.19 0.03 -8.77
CA THR A 174 -5.90 1.21 -9.31
C THR A 174 -6.44 2.09 -8.19
N HIS A 175 -7.00 1.49 -7.13
CA HIS A 175 -7.46 2.25 -5.96
C HIS A 175 -6.35 3.10 -5.34
N PHE A 176 -5.13 2.56 -5.22
CA PHE A 176 -3.99 3.29 -4.69
C PHE A 176 -3.22 4.13 -5.74
N GLY A 177 -3.72 4.22 -6.97
CA GLY A 177 -3.09 4.98 -8.06
C GLY A 177 -1.71 4.44 -8.46
N THR A 178 -1.55 3.13 -8.43
CA THR A 178 -0.32 2.44 -8.84
C THR A 178 -0.62 1.28 -9.79
N ASN A 179 0.40 0.60 -10.28
CA ASN A 179 0.26 -0.61 -11.09
C ASN A 179 1.28 -1.69 -10.68
N MET A 180 1.09 -2.90 -11.20
CA MET A 180 1.96 -4.03 -10.87
C MET A 180 3.40 -3.84 -11.35
N ASP A 181 3.62 -3.14 -12.46
CA ASP A 181 4.95 -2.91 -13.01
C ASP A 181 5.78 -2.01 -12.10
N ILE A 182 5.16 -0.98 -11.52
CA ILE A 182 5.77 -0.12 -10.49
C ILE A 182 6.11 -0.94 -9.24
N LEU A 183 5.18 -1.76 -8.75
CA LEU A 183 5.38 -2.56 -7.54
C LEU A 183 6.47 -3.63 -7.71
N GLN A 184 6.61 -4.18 -8.92
CA GLN A 184 7.61 -5.20 -9.24
C GLN A 184 8.95 -4.63 -9.74
N ASN A 185 9.09 -3.30 -9.80
CA ASN A 185 10.26 -2.60 -10.37
C ASN A 185 10.54 -3.02 -11.83
N LYS A 186 9.50 -3.27 -12.63
CA LYS A 186 9.58 -3.63 -14.05
C LYS A 186 9.12 -2.51 -14.97
N PHE A 187 9.07 -1.30 -14.46
CA PHE A 187 8.59 -0.13 -15.19
C PHE A 187 9.61 0.37 -16.22
N ASP A 188 9.12 0.89 -17.32
CA ASP A 188 9.86 1.71 -18.26
C ASP A 188 9.78 3.20 -17.88
N GLU A 189 10.48 4.05 -18.63
CA GLU A 189 10.50 5.50 -18.43
C GLU A 189 9.11 6.13 -18.52
N ASN A 190 8.26 5.65 -19.45
CA ASN A 190 6.91 6.19 -19.65
C ASN A 190 6.00 5.83 -18.47
N THR A 191 6.04 4.58 -18.02
CA THR A 191 5.27 4.11 -16.86
C THR A 191 5.68 4.84 -15.59
N TRP A 192 6.98 5.08 -15.40
CA TRP A 192 7.48 5.86 -14.28
C TRP A 192 7.01 7.32 -14.34
N ASN A 193 7.12 7.97 -15.51
CA ASN A 193 6.68 9.35 -15.66
C ASN A 193 5.18 9.51 -15.40
N ALA A 194 4.36 8.59 -15.92
CA ALA A 194 2.93 8.58 -15.67
C ALA A 194 2.59 8.42 -14.18
N TYR A 195 3.28 7.53 -13.48
CA TYR A 195 3.11 7.35 -12.03
C TYR A 195 3.58 8.58 -11.24
N TYR A 196 4.71 9.15 -11.63
CA TYR A 196 5.26 10.35 -11.00
C TYR A 196 4.30 11.54 -11.15
N GLU A 197 3.83 11.83 -12.35
CA GLU A 197 2.93 12.95 -12.64
C GLU A 197 1.52 12.74 -12.08
N GLY A 198 1.04 11.49 -12.05
CA GLY A 198 -0.30 11.17 -11.57
C GLY A 198 -0.41 11.00 -10.05
N LYS A 199 0.66 10.62 -9.35
CA LYS A 199 0.59 10.30 -7.91
C LYS A 199 1.62 11.05 -7.06
N ILE A 200 2.88 11.09 -7.48
CA ILE A 200 3.95 11.67 -6.66
C ILE A 200 3.93 13.19 -6.71
N GLU A 201 3.79 13.77 -7.89
CA GLU A 201 3.84 15.22 -8.07
C GLU A 201 2.69 15.96 -7.38
N PRO A 202 1.41 15.53 -7.48
CA PRO A 202 0.31 16.14 -6.73
C PRO A 202 0.55 16.12 -5.22
N PHE A 203 1.05 14.99 -4.68
CA PHE A 203 1.42 14.89 -3.27
C PHE A 203 2.53 15.90 -2.90
N ALA A 204 3.57 16.02 -3.72
CA ALA A 204 4.68 16.96 -3.50
C ALA A 204 4.21 18.41 -3.55
N ILE A 205 3.30 18.75 -4.47
CA ILE A 205 2.69 20.10 -4.58
C ILE A 205 1.88 20.41 -3.32
N GLN A 206 1.00 19.50 -2.90
CA GLN A 206 0.19 19.69 -1.70
C GLN A 206 1.08 19.86 -0.46
N LEU A 207 2.11 19.00 -0.30
CA LEU A 207 3.06 19.10 0.80
C LEU A 207 3.82 20.44 0.77
N SER A 208 4.21 20.93 -0.41
CA SER A 208 4.88 22.22 -0.59
C SER A 208 4.00 23.38 -0.11
N LEU A 209 2.73 23.36 -0.46
CA LEU A 209 1.75 24.37 -0.04
C LEU A 209 1.52 24.34 1.47
N VAL A 210 1.30 23.14 2.03
CA VAL A 210 1.10 22.96 3.48
C VAL A 210 2.31 23.45 4.26
N MET A 211 3.52 23.02 3.88
CA MET A 211 4.74 23.43 4.57
C MET A 211 5.02 24.93 4.43
N THR A 212 4.73 25.51 3.27
CA THR A 212 4.82 26.97 3.07
C THR A 212 3.88 27.72 4.01
N ASN A 213 2.61 27.29 4.10
CA ASN A 213 1.62 27.91 4.96
C ASN A 213 1.96 27.83 6.45
N MET A 214 2.50 26.68 6.87
CA MET A 214 2.92 26.48 8.28
C MET A 214 4.19 27.22 8.66
N SER A 215 5.08 27.50 7.69
CA SER A 215 6.42 28.03 7.97
C SER A 215 6.51 29.55 7.84
N PHE A 216 5.66 30.14 7.01
CA PHE A 216 5.74 31.56 6.69
C PHE A 216 4.41 32.26 6.95
N THR A 217 4.51 33.48 7.51
CA THR A 217 3.39 34.41 7.64
C THR A 217 2.90 34.87 6.26
N GLU A 218 1.70 35.41 6.17
CA GLU A 218 1.15 35.95 4.92
C GLU A 218 2.08 37.01 4.29
N ARG A 219 2.69 37.85 5.12
CA ARG A 219 3.61 38.90 4.68
C ARG A 219 4.88 38.31 4.07
N GLU A 220 5.43 37.26 4.67
CA GLU A 220 6.62 36.59 4.15
C GLU A 220 6.31 35.84 2.85
N ARG A 221 5.14 35.21 2.77
CA ARG A 221 4.66 34.57 1.51
C ARG A 221 4.48 35.60 0.40
N ALA A 222 3.94 36.78 0.70
CA ALA A 222 3.80 37.88 -0.25
C ALA A 222 5.17 38.40 -0.77
N CYS A 223 6.25 38.23 0.01
CA CYS A 223 7.63 38.52 -0.42
C CYS A 223 8.27 37.41 -1.28
N GLY A 224 7.55 36.32 -1.56
CA GLY A 224 8.02 35.21 -2.39
C GLY A 224 8.68 34.06 -1.64
N ASN A 225 8.62 34.04 -0.30
CA ASN A 225 9.15 32.90 0.47
C ASN A 225 8.21 31.69 0.31
N ALA A 226 8.77 30.57 -0.10
CA ALA A 226 8.04 29.33 -0.28
C ALA A 226 8.95 28.12 -0.09
N ILE A 227 8.38 26.99 0.30
CA ILE A 227 9.04 25.70 0.35
C ILE A 227 8.55 24.86 -0.84
N PHE A 228 9.47 24.34 -1.62
CA PHE A 228 9.16 23.50 -2.76
C PHE A 228 9.74 22.11 -2.57
N PHE A 229 8.91 21.10 -2.73
CA PHE A 229 9.33 19.73 -2.87
C PHE A 229 9.31 19.37 -4.35
N SER A 230 10.47 19.10 -4.91
CA SER A 230 10.61 18.63 -6.28
C SER A 230 11.51 17.40 -6.31
N ALA A 231 11.16 16.42 -7.13
CA ALA A 231 12.04 15.30 -7.39
C ALA A 231 12.83 15.54 -8.68
N ASN A 232 14.04 14.99 -8.72
CA ASN A 232 14.84 14.99 -9.95
C ASN A 232 14.20 14.02 -10.96
N ARG A 233 13.41 14.54 -11.90
CA ARG A 233 12.73 13.76 -12.94
C ARG A 233 13.69 12.94 -13.78
N LEU A 234 14.93 13.42 -13.94
CA LEU A 234 15.97 12.71 -14.71
C LEU A 234 16.56 11.52 -13.95
N GLN A 235 16.32 11.37 -12.65
CA GLN A 235 16.91 10.27 -11.88
C GLN A 235 16.55 8.90 -12.44
N TYR A 236 15.30 8.74 -12.93
CA TYR A 236 14.77 7.48 -13.47
C TYR A 236 14.69 7.47 -14.99
N ALA A 237 15.14 8.54 -15.65
CA ALA A 237 15.23 8.60 -17.11
C ALA A 237 16.29 7.61 -17.63
N SER A 238 16.09 7.14 -18.85
CA SER A 238 17.07 6.28 -19.50
C SER A 238 18.41 7.00 -19.67
N ASN A 239 19.50 6.26 -19.72
CA ASN A 239 20.82 6.86 -19.96
C ASN A 239 20.87 7.63 -21.28
N ALA A 240 20.12 7.20 -22.29
CA ALA A 240 20.02 7.90 -23.57
C ALA A 240 19.31 9.25 -23.41
N THR A 241 18.20 9.30 -22.65
CA THR A 241 17.47 10.54 -22.34
C THR A 241 18.34 11.47 -21.51
N LYS A 242 19.01 10.96 -20.45
CA LYS A 242 19.95 11.75 -19.64
C LYS A 242 21.05 12.39 -20.47
N LEU A 243 21.67 11.61 -21.37
CA LEU A 243 22.72 12.09 -22.25
C LEU A 243 22.19 13.18 -23.19
N SER A 244 21.04 12.95 -23.82
CA SER A 244 20.43 13.91 -24.74
C SER A 244 20.11 15.24 -24.05
N VAL A 245 19.43 15.18 -22.90
CA VAL A 245 19.02 16.37 -22.14
C VAL A 245 20.24 17.11 -21.60
N SER A 246 21.19 16.43 -20.96
CA SER A 246 22.40 17.07 -20.42
C SER A 246 23.24 17.72 -21.50
N THR A 247 23.41 17.09 -22.67
CA THR A 247 24.15 17.65 -23.81
C THR A 247 23.42 18.89 -24.36
N GLN A 248 22.09 18.83 -24.56
CA GLN A 248 21.36 19.97 -25.11
C GLN A 248 21.37 21.19 -24.16
N LEU A 249 21.23 20.96 -22.85
CA LEU A 249 21.26 22.04 -21.86
C LEU A 249 22.67 22.63 -21.74
N PHE A 250 23.70 21.79 -21.78
CA PHE A 250 25.08 22.23 -21.75
C PHE A 250 25.47 23.04 -23.02
N ASP A 251 25.11 22.55 -24.20
CA ASP A 251 25.41 23.25 -25.48
C ASP A 251 24.69 24.60 -25.61
N ARG A 252 23.57 24.77 -24.93
CA ARG A 252 22.81 26.03 -24.87
C ARG A 252 23.24 26.96 -23.73
N ALA A 253 24.27 26.59 -22.98
CA ALA A 253 24.71 27.28 -21.77
C ALA A 253 23.64 27.51 -20.71
N LEU A 254 22.63 26.62 -20.64
CA LEU A 254 21.62 26.61 -19.60
C LEU A 254 22.08 25.80 -18.37
N LEU A 255 23.09 24.96 -18.55
CA LEU A 255 23.67 24.14 -17.50
C LEU A 255 25.16 24.24 -17.54
N ASN A 256 25.81 24.36 -16.37
CA ASN A 256 27.27 24.34 -16.26
C ASN A 256 27.81 22.90 -16.14
N ARG A 257 29.12 22.73 -16.07
CA ARG A 257 29.75 21.40 -15.99
C ARG A 257 29.35 20.64 -14.71
N ASN A 258 29.30 21.33 -13.57
CA ASN A 258 28.89 20.72 -12.30
C ASN A 258 27.43 20.33 -12.31
N GLY A 259 26.53 21.10 -12.93
CA GLY A 259 25.17 20.74 -13.13
C GLY A 259 24.96 19.49 -14.01
N VAL A 260 25.80 19.27 -15.02
CA VAL A 260 25.82 18.00 -15.76
C VAL A 260 26.30 16.87 -14.86
N MET A 261 27.31 17.09 -14.04
CA MET A 261 27.80 16.07 -13.09
C MET A 261 26.76 15.70 -12.05
N ASP A 262 25.92 16.63 -11.58
CA ASP A 262 24.79 16.36 -10.67
C ASP A 262 23.78 15.41 -11.30
N ILE A 263 23.46 15.58 -12.59
CA ILE A 263 22.54 14.66 -13.30
C ILE A 263 23.08 13.23 -13.32
N TRP A 264 24.42 13.09 -13.37
CA TRP A 264 25.10 11.79 -13.43
C TRP A 264 25.62 11.30 -12.08
N ASN A 265 25.30 12.00 -10.97
CA ASN A 265 25.80 11.72 -9.62
C ASN A 265 27.34 11.62 -9.58
N MET A 266 28.02 12.49 -10.28
CA MET A 266 29.50 12.58 -10.30
C MET A 266 29.97 13.70 -9.37
N ALA A 267 31.17 13.56 -8.83
CA ALA A 267 31.77 14.59 -7.99
C ALA A 267 32.05 15.86 -8.78
N HIS A 268 31.79 17.01 -8.16
CA HIS A 268 32.08 18.32 -8.75
C HIS A 268 33.56 18.51 -8.99
N VAL A 269 33.89 19.31 -10.00
CA VAL A 269 35.25 19.70 -10.31
C VAL A 269 35.49 21.19 -10.04
N GLU A 270 36.71 21.54 -9.68
CA GLU A 270 37.16 22.92 -9.60
C GLU A 270 36.90 23.62 -10.93
N ASP A 271 36.43 24.86 -10.93
CA ASP A 271 36.00 25.60 -12.12
C ASP A 271 34.78 25.06 -12.90
N GLY A 272 34.07 24.05 -12.37
CA GLY A 272 32.88 23.47 -13.03
C GLY A 272 31.64 24.35 -13.06
N GLU A 273 31.66 25.49 -12.35
CA GLU A 273 30.56 26.47 -12.31
C GLU A 273 30.54 27.42 -13.52
N LYS A 274 31.57 27.38 -14.35
CA LYS A 274 31.65 28.24 -15.55
C LYS A 274 30.70 27.75 -16.63
N TYR A 275 29.99 28.70 -17.25
CA TYR A 275 29.18 28.46 -18.43
C TYR A 275 30.00 28.59 -19.69
N TYR A 276 29.86 27.65 -20.61
CA TYR A 276 30.54 27.65 -21.89
C TYR A 276 29.48 27.84 -23.00
N ILE A 277 29.72 28.84 -23.84
CA ILE A 277 28.90 29.04 -25.04
C ILE A 277 29.67 28.42 -26.19
N ARG A 278 29.06 27.54 -26.93
CA ARG A 278 29.62 26.92 -28.13
C ARG A 278 29.26 27.70 -29.37
#